data_49dfebf6e9d02691152e4706d22239ef
#
_entry.id   49dfebf6e9d02691152e4706d22239ef
#
_cell.length_a   1.000
_cell.length_b   1.000
_cell.length_c   1.000
_cell.angle_alpha   90.00
_cell.angle_beta   90.00
_cell.angle_gamma   90.00
#
_symmetry.space_group_name_H-M   'P 1'
#
loop_
_entity.id
_entity.type
_entity.pdbx_description
1 polymer ?
#
loop_
_entity_poly.entity_id
_entity_poly.type
_entity_poly.pdbx_seq_one_letter_code
_entity_poly.pdbx_strand_id
1 'polypeptide(L)'
;MEQVTVVGAGLAGCEATWQLVKRNIPVRLIEMRPKKESPAFHTDRFAELVCSNSLRSNAMNNAVGILKEELRQMDSLIMKSADMHAVPAGSALAVDRETFSQYITDTIKNHPLVEVVNEEMTALPQGQIGRAHV
;
A
#
# COMPACT_ATOMS: atom_id res chain seq x y z
N MET A 1 21.62 -4.64 9.10
CA MET A 1 20.48 -5.53 8.76
C MET A 1 20.31 -5.59 7.25
N GLU A 2 20.06 -6.76 6.73
CA GLU A 2 19.88 -6.95 5.31
C GLU A 2 18.63 -6.24 4.81
N GLN A 3 18.75 -5.55 3.68
CA GLN A 3 17.63 -4.86 3.04
C GLN A 3 16.68 -5.84 2.36
N VAL A 4 15.38 -5.68 2.58
CA VAL A 4 14.34 -6.47 1.90
C VAL A 4 13.87 -5.72 0.65
N THR A 5 13.81 -6.44 -0.48
CA THR A 5 13.27 -5.88 -1.71
C THR A 5 11.77 -6.16 -1.79
N VAL A 6 10.98 -5.10 -1.96
CA VAL A 6 9.54 -5.19 -2.20
C VAL A 6 9.26 -4.74 -3.63
N VAL A 7 8.55 -5.54 -4.40
CA VAL A 7 8.25 -5.26 -5.81
C VAL A 7 6.78 -4.84 -5.94
N GLY A 8 6.59 -3.62 -6.40
CA GLY A 8 5.28 -3.02 -6.60
C GLY A 8 4.82 -2.19 -5.40
N ALA A 9 4.41 -0.94 -5.68
CA ALA A 9 3.93 0.00 -4.67
C ALA A 9 2.39 0.12 -4.71
N GLY A 10 1.70 -0.99 -4.86
CA GLY A 10 0.25 -1.08 -4.68
C GLY A 10 -0.12 -1.16 -3.20
N LEU A 11 -1.38 -1.49 -2.92
CA LEU A 11 -1.88 -1.61 -1.54
C LEU A 11 -1.03 -2.58 -0.71
N ALA A 12 -0.81 -3.77 -1.24
CA ALA A 12 -0.09 -4.81 -0.50
C ALA A 12 1.41 -4.52 -0.37
N GLY A 13 2.05 -3.98 -1.43
CA GLY A 13 3.47 -3.61 -1.37
C GLY A 13 3.73 -2.47 -0.40
N CYS A 14 2.84 -1.48 -0.33
CA CYS A 14 2.94 -0.40 0.65
C CYS A 14 2.75 -0.90 2.08
N GLU A 15 1.78 -1.81 2.31
CA GLU A 15 1.58 -2.38 3.64
C GLU A 15 2.77 -3.23 4.07
N ALA A 16 3.30 -4.07 3.17
CA ALA A 16 4.49 -4.88 3.45
C ALA A 16 5.69 -3.99 3.81
N THR A 17 5.92 -2.94 3.03
CA THR A 17 6.98 -1.96 3.30
C THR A 17 6.81 -1.33 4.67
N TRP A 18 5.60 -0.86 4.99
CA TRP A 18 5.29 -0.26 6.29
C TRP A 18 5.56 -1.20 7.44
N GLN A 19 5.10 -2.45 7.35
CA GLN A 19 5.31 -3.44 8.40
C GLN A 19 6.79 -3.77 8.62
N LEU A 20 7.59 -3.78 7.54
CA LEU A 20 9.02 -3.99 7.64
C LEU A 20 9.73 -2.81 8.31
N VAL A 21 9.47 -1.58 7.86
CA VAL A 21 10.18 -0.40 8.41
C VAL A 21 9.78 -0.11 9.86
N LYS A 22 8.57 -0.45 10.27
CA LYS A 22 8.16 -0.38 11.67
C LYS A 22 9.01 -1.28 12.57
N ARG A 23 9.58 -2.33 12.01
CA ARG A 23 10.45 -3.27 12.68
C ARG A 23 11.93 -2.97 12.45
N ASN A 24 12.23 -1.75 11.99
CA ASN A 24 13.57 -1.28 11.66
C ASN A 24 14.27 -2.11 10.58
N ILE A 25 13.50 -2.71 9.67
CA ILE A 25 14.04 -3.45 8.52
C ILE A 25 14.05 -2.52 7.32
N PRO A 26 15.23 -2.20 6.75
CA PRO A 26 15.30 -1.34 5.57
C PRO A 26 14.69 -2.02 4.35
N VAL A 27 14.04 -1.24 3.50
CA VAL A 27 13.32 -1.73 2.34
C VAL A 27 13.78 -1.01 1.07
N ARG A 28 14.00 -1.80 0.04
CA ARG A 28 14.14 -1.33 -1.33
C ARG A 28 12.81 -1.58 -2.04
N LEU A 29 12.05 -0.53 -2.27
CA LEU A 29 10.74 -0.60 -2.91
C LEU A 29 10.88 -0.27 -4.39
N ILE A 30 10.57 -1.25 -5.24
CA ILE A 30 10.69 -1.11 -6.70
C ILE A 30 9.31 -0.91 -7.28
N GLU A 31 9.12 0.25 -7.91
CA GLU A 31 7.86 0.61 -8.57
C GLU A 31 8.16 1.06 -9.99
N MET A 32 7.49 0.46 -10.98
CA MET A 32 7.77 0.76 -12.38
C MET A 32 7.31 2.14 -12.82
N ARG A 33 6.27 2.70 -12.20
CA ARG A 33 5.79 4.04 -12.53
C ARG A 33 6.69 5.11 -11.91
N PRO A 34 6.92 6.25 -12.55
CA PRO A 34 6.34 6.68 -13.84
C PRO A 34 7.09 6.20 -15.09
N LYS A 35 8.22 5.52 -14.95
CA LYS A 35 9.05 5.12 -16.10
C LYS A 35 8.36 4.11 -17.02
N LYS A 36 7.61 3.18 -16.42
CA LYS A 36 6.78 2.21 -17.13
C LYS A 36 5.35 2.35 -16.65
N GLU A 37 4.43 2.55 -17.55
CA GLU A 37 3.02 2.72 -17.22
C GLU A 37 2.21 1.45 -17.50
N SER A 38 1.06 1.35 -16.84
CA SER A 38 0.06 0.33 -17.10
C SER A 38 -1.27 1.01 -17.39
N PRO A 39 -2.09 0.50 -18.33
CA PRO A 39 -3.40 1.10 -18.63
C PRO A 39 -4.36 1.19 -17.43
N ALA A 40 -4.12 0.39 -16.39
CA ALA A 40 -4.96 0.38 -15.20
C ALA A 40 -4.77 1.63 -14.33
N PHE A 41 -3.60 2.29 -14.41
CA PHE A 41 -3.25 3.40 -13.52
C PHE A 41 -3.35 4.75 -14.24
N HIS A 42 -3.74 5.78 -13.48
CA HIS A 42 -3.89 7.15 -13.97
C HIS A 42 -2.89 8.13 -13.35
N THR A 43 -2.20 7.72 -12.29
CA THR A 43 -1.20 8.53 -11.60
C THR A 43 0.03 7.68 -11.28
N ASP A 44 1.06 8.32 -10.74
CA ASP A 44 2.26 7.64 -10.21
C ASP A 44 2.21 7.50 -8.69
N ARG A 45 1.08 7.82 -8.04
CA ARG A 45 0.93 7.65 -6.61
C ARG A 45 0.93 6.17 -6.22
N PHE A 46 1.46 5.89 -5.04
CA PHE A 46 1.41 4.56 -4.45
C PHE A 46 -0.01 4.24 -3.97
N ALA A 47 -0.33 2.96 -3.90
CA ALA A 47 -1.64 2.48 -3.44
C ALA A 47 -2.83 3.10 -4.19
N GLU A 48 -2.69 3.35 -5.49
CA GLU A 48 -3.77 3.89 -6.30
C GLU A 48 -4.90 2.88 -6.44
N LEU A 49 -6.13 3.33 -6.15
CA LEU A 49 -7.33 2.53 -6.32
C LEU A 49 -7.84 2.66 -7.76
N VAL A 50 -7.75 1.58 -8.53
CA VAL A 50 -7.98 1.62 -9.99
C VAL A 50 -9.41 1.31 -10.40
N CYS A 51 -10.18 0.54 -9.61
CA CYS A 51 -11.54 0.11 -9.97
C CYS A 51 -12.62 0.85 -9.20
N SER A 52 -12.47 0.95 -7.88
CA SER A 52 -13.47 1.52 -6.99
C SER A 52 -12.78 2.23 -5.83
N ASN A 53 -13.46 3.22 -5.27
CA ASN A 53 -13.01 3.87 -4.04
C ASN A 53 -13.54 3.16 -2.78
N SER A 54 -14.23 2.02 -2.94
CA SER A 54 -14.76 1.23 -1.83
C SER A 54 -13.80 0.11 -1.46
N LEU A 55 -13.50 0.00 -0.18
CA LEU A 55 -12.75 -1.10 0.41
C LEU A 55 -13.70 -2.15 1.01
N ARG A 56 -14.95 -2.18 0.54
CA ARG A 56 -16.00 -3.11 0.95
C ARG A 56 -16.45 -2.85 2.40
N SER A 57 -17.10 -3.83 3.01
CA SER A 57 -17.73 -3.66 4.31
C SER A 57 -16.76 -3.29 5.43
N ASN A 58 -17.21 -2.38 6.28
CA ASN A 58 -16.55 -2.01 7.54
C ASN A 58 -17.32 -2.49 8.77
N ALA A 59 -18.39 -3.26 8.56
CA ALA A 59 -19.26 -3.71 9.63
C ALA A 59 -18.67 -4.91 10.38
N MET A 60 -18.82 -4.92 11.70
CA MET A 60 -18.28 -5.98 12.56
C MET A 60 -19.09 -7.27 12.53
N ASN A 61 -20.19 -7.31 11.77
CA ASN A 61 -21.05 -8.49 11.65
C ASN A 61 -20.72 -9.36 10.43
N ASN A 62 -19.61 -9.11 9.75
CA ASN A 62 -19.15 -9.92 8.63
C ASN A 62 -17.62 -10.02 8.61
N ALA A 63 -17.12 -11.04 7.87
CA ALA A 63 -15.70 -11.37 7.85
C ALA A 63 -14.83 -10.23 7.30
N VAL A 64 -15.30 -9.51 6.30
CA VAL A 64 -14.53 -8.43 5.64
C VAL A 64 -14.29 -7.28 6.62
N GLY A 65 -15.32 -6.91 7.40
CA GLY A 65 -15.19 -5.88 8.41
C GLY A 65 -14.31 -6.31 9.59
N ILE A 66 -14.44 -7.56 10.01
CA ILE A 66 -13.61 -8.12 11.09
C ILE A 66 -12.13 -8.13 10.69
N LEU A 67 -11.82 -8.54 9.46
CA LEU A 67 -10.45 -8.52 8.95
C LEU A 67 -9.85 -7.11 8.99
N LYS A 68 -10.63 -6.10 8.62
CA LYS A 68 -10.18 -4.70 8.70
C LYS A 68 -9.84 -4.29 10.13
N GLU A 69 -10.65 -4.71 11.10
CA GLU A 69 -10.38 -4.41 12.51
C GLU A 69 -9.10 -5.11 12.99
N GLU A 70 -8.87 -6.33 12.58
CA GLU A 70 -7.61 -7.03 12.89
C GLU A 70 -6.42 -6.28 12.31
N LEU A 71 -6.53 -5.79 11.08
CA LEU A 71 -5.47 -4.98 10.44
C LEU A 71 -5.24 -3.67 11.21
N ARG A 72 -6.29 -3.03 11.72
CA ARG A 72 -6.15 -1.82 12.56
C ARG A 72 -5.35 -2.13 13.84
N GLN A 73 -5.61 -3.26 14.47
CA GLN A 73 -4.87 -3.68 15.66
C GLN A 73 -3.39 -3.96 15.36
N MET A 74 -3.06 -4.31 14.13
CA MET A 74 -1.69 -4.47 13.66
C MET A 74 -1.05 -3.16 13.19
N ASP A 75 -1.72 -2.03 13.40
CA ASP A 75 -1.26 -0.70 12.99
C ASP A 75 -1.02 -0.62 11.47
N SER A 76 -1.98 -1.10 10.69
CA SER A 76 -1.94 -1.07 9.22
C SER A 76 -1.91 0.36 8.69
N LEU A 77 -0.98 0.65 7.79
CA LEU A 77 -0.91 1.94 7.09
C LEU A 77 -2.12 2.14 6.17
N ILE A 78 -2.50 1.09 5.47
CA ILE A 78 -3.66 1.14 4.55
C ILE A 78 -4.94 1.48 5.33
N MET A 79 -5.17 0.81 6.46
CA MET A 79 -6.35 1.09 7.27
C MET A 79 -6.30 2.46 7.92
N LYS A 80 -5.14 2.91 8.34
CA LYS A 80 -4.96 4.26 8.90
C LYS A 80 -5.34 5.33 7.87
N SER A 81 -4.83 5.21 6.66
CA SER A 81 -5.17 6.15 5.58
C SER A 81 -6.65 6.07 5.20
N ALA A 82 -7.20 4.85 5.16
CA ALA A 82 -8.62 4.66 4.83
C ALA A 82 -9.53 5.32 5.86
N ASP A 83 -9.25 5.14 7.15
CA ASP A 83 -10.04 5.75 8.23
C ASP A 83 -9.93 7.28 8.23
N MET A 84 -8.75 7.83 7.95
CA MET A 84 -8.52 9.28 7.87
C MET A 84 -9.23 9.93 6.69
N HIS A 85 -9.43 9.20 5.60
CA HIS A 85 -9.95 9.74 4.33
C HIS A 85 -11.29 9.11 3.93
N ALA A 86 -12.00 8.54 4.90
CA ALA A 86 -13.30 7.92 4.67
C ALA A 86 -14.34 8.94 4.23
N VAL A 87 -15.18 8.54 3.28
CA VAL A 87 -16.34 9.32 2.82
C VAL A 87 -17.62 8.53 3.14
N PRO A 88 -18.78 9.20 3.29
CA PRO A 88 -20.03 8.50 3.61
C PRO A 88 -20.39 7.44 2.58
N ALA A 89 -20.62 6.20 3.03
CA ALA A 89 -20.95 5.07 2.18
C ALA A 89 -21.73 3.97 2.92
N GLY A 90 -22.54 4.32 3.92
CA GLY A 90 -23.29 3.36 4.72
C GLY A 90 -22.38 2.45 5.53
N SER A 91 -22.53 1.13 5.40
CA SER A 91 -21.70 0.14 6.08
C SER A 91 -20.38 -0.16 5.37
N ALA A 92 -20.18 0.36 4.17
CA ALA A 92 -18.93 0.20 3.42
C ALA A 92 -17.90 1.25 3.85
N LEU A 93 -16.62 0.89 3.74
CA LEU A 93 -15.53 1.82 3.90
C LEU A 93 -15.12 2.33 2.52
N ALA A 94 -15.61 3.51 2.16
CA ALA A 94 -15.21 4.19 0.93
C ALA A 94 -14.29 5.37 1.29
N VAL A 95 -13.39 5.72 0.39
CA VAL A 95 -12.38 6.74 0.63
C VAL A 95 -12.33 7.75 -0.51
N ASP A 96 -11.83 8.95 -0.21
CA ASP A 96 -11.36 9.87 -1.22
C ASP A 96 -10.06 9.29 -1.79
N ARG A 97 -10.07 8.96 -3.09
CA ARG A 97 -8.95 8.24 -3.73
C ARG A 97 -7.65 9.01 -3.68
N GLU A 98 -7.72 10.31 -3.92
CA GLU A 98 -6.53 11.14 -4.04
C GLU A 98 -5.85 11.32 -2.69
N THR A 99 -6.59 11.75 -1.67
CA THR A 99 -6.03 11.96 -0.34
C THR A 99 -5.58 10.65 0.31
N PHE A 100 -6.31 9.56 0.08
CA PHE A 100 -5.94 8.23 0.54
C PHE A 100 -4.58 7.80 0.00
N SER A 101 -4.41 7.83 -1.32
CA SER A 101 -3.15 7.40 -1.94
C SER A 101 -2.01 8.39 -1.70
N GLN A 102 -2.30 9.68 -1.62
CA GLN A 102 -1.28 10.69 -1.34
C GLN A 102 -0.66 10.53 0.05
N TYR A 103 -1.48 10.26 1.05
CA TYR A 103 -1.01 10.01 2.41
C TYR A 103 -0.07 8.81 2.48
N ILE A 104 -0.45 7.70 1.82
CA ILE A 104 0.37 6.48 1.77
C ILE A 104 1.68 6.76 1.02
N THR A 105 1.60 7.43 -0.12
CA THR A 105 2.76 7.81 -0.92
C THR A 105 3.77 8.62 -0.10
N ASP A 106 3.28 9.67 0.57
CA ASP A 106 4.15 10.54 1.36
C ASP A 106 4.77 9.81 2.55
N THR A 107 3.99 8.98 3.23
CA THR A 107 4.47 8.21 4.38
C THR A 107 5.60 7.25 3.99
N ILE A 108 5.43 6.54 2.87
CA ILE A 108 6.41 5.57 2.39
C ILE A 108 7.64 6.28 1.82
N LYS A 109 7.45 7.25 0.91
CA LYS A 109 8.57 7.93 0.25
C LYS A 109 9.46 8.72 1.23
N ASN A 110 8.88 9.26 2.27
CA ASN A 110 9.62 10.09 3.24
C ASN A 110 10.22 9.28 4.40
N HIS A 111 9.97 7.96 4.43
CA HIS A 111 10.52 7.14 5.50
C HIS A 111 12.02 6.89 5.28
N PRO A 112 12.86 7.14 6.31
CA PRO A 112 14.32 7.05 6.15
C PRO A 112 14.85 5.64 5.83
N LEU A 113 14.08 4.59 6.13
CA LEU A 113 14.47 3.20 5.83
C LEU A 113 13.97 2.72 4.46
N VAL A 114 13.29 3.56 3.68
CA VAL A 114 12.77 3.20 2.36
C VAL A 114 13.62 3.83 1.27
N GLU A 115 14.17 2.98 0.40
CA GLU A 115 14.76 3.37 -0.87
C GLU A 115 13.77 3.07 -1.99
N VAL A 116 13.31 4.10 -2.70
CA VAL A 116 12.39 3.92 -3.83
C VAL A 116 13.19 3.86 -5.13
N VAL A 117 12.97 2.80 -5.91
CA VAL A 117 13.58 2.63 -7.23
C VAL A 117 12.47 2.57 -8.27
N ASN A 118 12.47 3.52 -9.20
CA ASN A 118 11.47 3.59 -10.26
C ASN A 118 11.98 2.87 -11.50
N GLU A 119 11.74 1.57 -11.58
CA GLU A 119 12.08 0.74 -12.72
C GLU A 119 11.18 -0.48 -12.80
N GLU A 120 11.06 -1.07 -14.00
CA GLU A 120 10.35 -2.32 -14.18
C GLU A 120 11.25 -3.49 -13.75
N MET A 121 10.76 -4.34 -12.86
CA MET A 121 11.46 -5.55 -12.45
C MET A 121 11.17 -6.67 -13.43
N THR A 122 12.17 -7.11 -14.18
CA THR A 122 12.03 -8.14 -15.21
C THR A 122 12.68 -9.47 -14.82
N ALA A 123 13.40 -9.52 -13.70
CA ALA A 123 14.06 -10.71 -13.18
C ALA A 123 13.93 -10.74 -11.65
N LEU A 124 14.01 -11.93 -11.06
CA LEU A 124 13.99 -12.05 -9.61
C LEU A 124 15.26 -11.45 -9.01
N PRO A 125 15.14 -10.56 -8.00
CA PRO A 125 16.30 -10.02 -7.32
C PRO A 125 16.96 -11.07 -6.44
N GLN A 126 18.22 -10.80 -6.09
CA GLN A 126 18.93 -11.59 -5.07
C GLN A 126 18.46 -11.19 -3.68
N GLY A 127 18.53 -12.12 -2.72
CA GLY A 127 18.18 -11.86 -1.33
C GLY A 127 16.71 -12.07 -1.00
N GLN A 128 16.25 -11.41 0.05
CA GLN A 128 14.85 -11.52 0.50
C GLN A 128 13.94 -10.62 -0.32
N ILE A 129 12.81 -11.18 -0.73
CA ILE A 129 11.85 -10.54 -1.63
C ILE A 129 10.47 -10.55 -1.01
N GLY A 130 9.83 -9.37 -0.99
CA GLY A 130 8.40 -9.25 -0.77
C GLY A 130 7.72 -8.87 -2.07
N ARG A 131 6.73 -9.63 -2.48
CA ARG A 131 5.91 -9.31 -3.65
C ARG A 131 4.45 -9.54 -3.34
N ALA A 132 3.65 -8.53 -3.61
CA ALA A 132 2.22 -8.68 -3.60
C ALA A 132 1.73 -8.97 -5.02
N HIS A 133 0.90 -9.97 -5.15
CA HIS A 133 0.24 -10.31 -6.39
C HIS A 133 -1.26 -10.10 -6.22
N VAL A 134 -1.80 -9.22 -7.01
CA VAL A 134 -3.23 -8.93 -7.01
C VAL A 134 -3.87 -9.55 -8.24
#